data_e862a6349d4e7d5c5d59b34d70b256d9
#
_entry.id   e862a6349d4e7d5c5d59b34d70b256d9
#
_cell.length_a   1.000
_cell.length_b   1.000
_cell.length_c   1.000
_cell.angle_alpha   90.00
_cell.angle_beta   90.00
_cell.angle_gamma   90.00
#
_symmetry.space_group_name_H-M   'P 1'
#
loop_
_entity.id
_entity.type
_entity.pdbx_description
1 polymer ?
#
loop_
_entity_poly.entity_id
_entity_poly.type
_entity_poly.pdbx_seq_one_letter_code
_entity_poly.pdbx_strand_id
1 'polypeptide(L)'
;MLRFNFCNLITKTAVFLVFSICSCDNNTQEINHINNENPQPVGMASDLRMIYTDSMKISAILTSNKHIDFTNLTFKYSEFPEGVKVVFYDKENKQSELTSDFAVLYESTKIIDLRGN
;
A
#
# COMPACT_ATOMS: atom_id res chain seq x y z
N MET A 1 63.46 9.64 28.27
CA MET A 1 62.28 8.85 28.67
C MET A 1 60.94 9.34 28.07
N LEU A 2 60.82 10.53 27.53
CA LEU A 2 59.55 11.02 26.96
C LEU A 2 59.22 10.57 25.50
N ARG A 3 60.19 10.07 24.77
CA ARG A 3 60.00 9.68 23.36
C ARG A 3 59.24 8.37 23.15
N PHE A 4 59.27 7.49 24.13
CA PHE A 4 58.65 6.19 24.00
C PHE A 4 57.13 6.19 24.19
N ASN A 5 56.61 7.15 24.94
CA ASN A 5 55.18 7.28 25.18
C ASN A 5 54.42 7.95 24.01
N PHE A 6 55.10 8.80 23.26
CA PHE A 6 54.50 9.55 22.18
C PHE A 6 54.17 8.64 20.96
N CYS A 7 55.10 7.73 20.63
CA CYS A 7 54.90 6.75 19.55
C CYS A 7 53.77 5.79 19.88
N ASN A 8 53.65 5.36 21.15
CA ASN A 8 52.60 4.45 21.61
C ASN A 8 51.21 5.13 21.65
N LEU A 9 51.15 6.43 21.89
CA LEU A 9 49.92 7.22 21.87
C LEU A 9 49.42 7.42 20.42
N ILE A 10 50.32 7.72 19.47
CA ILE A 10 50.00 7.89 18.04
C ILE A 10 49.49 6.57 17.45
N THR A 11 50.11 5.44 17.82
CA THR A 11 49.69 4.13 17.32
C THR A 11 48.27 3.75 17.81
N LYS A 12 47.96 4.05 19.08
CA LYS A 12 46.63 3.80 19.65
C LYS A 12 45.53 4.69 19.05
N THR A 13 45.85 5.98 18.80
CA THR A 13 44.92 6.88 18.12
C THR A 13 44.70 6.50 16.67
N ALA A 14 45.73 6.08 15.94
CA ALA A 14 45.60 5.62 14.55
C ALA A 14 44.75 4.35 14.43
N VAL A 15 44.91 3.40 15.34
CA VAL A 15 44.11 2.18 15.39
C VAL A 15 42.63 2.47 15.70
N PHE A 16 42.37 3.43 16.60
CA PHE A 16 41.00 3.86 16.92
C PHE A 16 40.31 4.56 15.75
N LEU A 17 41.07 5.36 14.98
CA LEU A 17 40.54 6.07 13.79
C LEU A 17 40.20 5.11 12.66
N VAL A 18 40.95 4.03 12.44
CA VAL A 18 40.68 3.01 11.41
C VAL A 18 39.41 2.21 11.72
N PHE A 19 39.12 1.98 13.00
CA PHE A 19 37.90 1.26 13.41
C PHE A 19 36.61 2.08 13.19
N SER A 20 36.71 3.42 13.09
CA SER A 20 35.54 4.29 12.94
C SER A 20 35.00 4.38 11.51
N ILE A 21 35.71 3.90 10.50
CA ILE A 21 35.30 3.98 9.08
C ILE A 21 34.65 2.70 8.55
N CYS A 22 34.54 1.64 9.36
CA CYS A 22 33.92 0.38 8.94
C CYS A 22 32.43 0.28 9.29
N SER A 23 31.75 1.36 9.68
CA SER A 23 30.34 1.31 10.13
C SER A 23 29.44 2.14 9.23
N CYS A 24 29.32 1.78 7.95
CA CYS A 24 28.17 2.16 7.11
C CYS A 24 28.07 1.22 5.92
N ASP A 25 27.51 0.04 6.14
CA ASP A 25 26.92 -0.72 5.06
C ASP A 25 25.47 -0.26 4.94
N ASN A 26 25.24 0.74 4.06
CA ASN A 26 23.90 1.15 3.70
C ASN A 26 23.29 0.07 2.79
N ASN A 27 22.63 -0.89 3.38
CA ASN A 27 21.86 -1.91 2.67
C ASN A 27 20.56 -1.29 2.11
N THR A 28 20.70 -0.22 1.31
CA THR A 28 19.60 0.43 0.59
C THR A 28 19.17 -0.36 -0.65
N GLN A 29 19.91 -1.38 -1.05
CA GLN A 29 19.54 -2.21 -2.21
C GLN A 29 18.35 -3.12 -1.92
N GLU A 30 18.18 -3.56 -0.68
CA GLU A 30 17.06 -4.44 -0.30
C GLU A 30 15.72 -3.71 -0.28
N ILE A 31 15.72 -2.41 0.07
CA ILE A 31 14.51 -1.58 0.06
C ILE A 31 14.05 -1.26 -1.37
N ASN A 32 14.98 -1.06 -2.30
CA ASN A 32 14.64 -0.82 -3.72
C ASN A 32 14.11 -2.07 -4.43
N HIS A 33 14.49 -3.27 -3.98
CA HIS A 33 13.99 -4.53 -4.54
C HIS A 33 12.53 -4.80 -4.16
N ILE A 34 12.12 -4.38 -2.96
CA ILE A 34 10.72 -4.50 -2.48
C ILE A 34 9.79 -3.57 -3.26
N ASN A 35 10.27 -2.41 -3.73
CA ASN A 35 9.47 -1.46 -4.51
C ASN A 35 9.35 -1.78 -6.01
N ASN A 36 10.15 -2.72 -6.54
CA ASN A 36 10.15 -3.10 -7.95
C ASN A 36 9.50 -4.47 -8.23
N GLU A 37 9.14 -5.23 -7.21
CA GLU A 37 8.34 -6.43 -7.40
C GLU A 37 6.86 -6.07 -7.46
N ASN A 38 6.11 -6.76 -8.30
CA ASN A 38 4.66 -6.63 -8.48
C ASN A 38 3.97 -6.30 -7.16
N PRO A 39 3.12 -5.27 -7.12
CA PRO A 39 2.45 -4.87 -5.90
C PRO A 39 1.72 -6.06 -5.29
N GLN A 40 2.12 -6.44 -4.09
CA GLN A 40 1.47 -7.54 -3.38
C GLN A 40 0.22 -6.99 -2.68
N PRO A 41 -0.94 -7.62 -2.87
CA PRO A 41 -2.16 -7.21 -2.18
C PRO A 41 -2.08 -7.51 -0.68
N VAL A 42 -2.72 -6.68 0.13
CA VAL A 42 -2.91 -6.93 1.58
C VAL A 42 -3.83 -8.11 1.81
N GLY A 43 -4.83 -8.25 0.94
CA GLY A 43 -5.82 -9.30 1.06
C GLY A 43 -6.64 -9.51 -0.22
N MET A 44 -7.31 -10.63 -0.26
CA MET A 44 -8.28 -10.96 -1.30
C MET A 44 -9.54 -11.49 -0.65
N ALA A 45 -10.69 -11.15 -1.20
CA ALA A 45 -11.99 -11.66 -0.76
C ALA A 45 -12.78 -12.16 -1.97
N SER A 46 -13.56 -13.23 -1.74
CA SER A 46 -14.56 -13.73 -2.69
C SER A 46 -15.95 -13.39 -2.18
N ASP A 47 -16.89 -13.24 -3.10
CA ASP A 47 -18.31 -12.97 -2.80
C ASP A 47 -18.49 -11.75 -1.86
N LEU A 48 -17.80 -10.66 -2.20
CA LEU A 48 -17.83 -9.44 -1.42
C LEU A 48 -19.18 -8.73 -1.56
N ARG A 49 -19.73 -8.28 -0.43
CA ARG A 49 -20.86 -7.36 -0.38
C ARG A 49 -20.55 -6.21 0.57
N MET A 50 -20.42 -5.00 0.03
CA MET A 50 -20.24 -3.78 0.81
C MET A 50 -21.51 -2.97 0.83
N ILE A 51 -21.89 -2.46 2.01
CA ILE A 51 -23.08 -1.63 2.21
C ILE A 51 -22.60 -0.25 2.65
N TYR A 52 -22.91 0.75 1.86
CA TYR A 52 -22.64 2.15 2.17
C TYR A 52 -23.89 2.79 2.75
N THR A 53 -23.72 3.46 3.87
CA THR A 53 -24.81 4.16 4.56
C THR A 53 -24.51 5.65 4.65
N ASP A 54 -25.53 6.46 4.44
CA ASP A 54 -25.53 7.88 4.74
C ASP A 54 -26.71 8.21 5.65
N SER A 55 -26.44 8.96 6.75
CA SER A 55 -27.46 9.39 7.71
C SER A 55 -28.39 8.23 8.17
N MET A 56 -27.79 7.08 8.50
CA MET A 56 -28.46 5.84 8.92
C MET A 56 -29.36 5.18 7.87
N LYS A 57 -29.27 5.58 6.62
CA LYS A 57 -29.96 4.92 5.48
C LYS A 57 -28.92 4.32 4.55
N ILE A 58 -29.30 3.19 3.92
CA ILE A 58 -28.46 2.60 2.88
C ILE A 58 -28.48 3.53 1.66
N SER A 59 -27.31 3.95 1.23
CA SER A 59 -27.11 4.79 0.05
C SER A 59 -26.64 4.00 -1.17
N ALA A 60 -25.85 2.95 -0.94
CA ALA A 60 -25.43 2.05 -2.01
C ALA A 60 -25.09 0.66 -1.47
N ILE A 61 -25.24 -0.35 -2.33
CA ILE A 61 -24.76 -1.71 -2.11
C ILE A 61 -23.89 -2.11 -3.29
N LEU A 62 -22.63 -2.46 -3.01
CA LEU A 62 -21.68 -2.99 -3.98
C LEU A 62 -21.54 -4.50 -3.76
N THR A 63 -21.62 -5.27 -4.84
CA THR A 63 -21.36 -6.70 -4.84
C THR A 63 -20.33 -7.05 -5.90
N SER A 64 -19.42 -7.97 -5.58
CA SER A 64 -18.40 -8.47 -6.51
C SER A 64 -18.01 -9.89 -6.14
N ASN A 65 -17.75 -10.72 -7.15
CA ASN A 65 -17.28 -12.10 -6.94
C ASN A 65 -15.82 -12.12 -6.43
N LYS A 66 -15.02 -11.10 -6.77
CA LYS A 66 -13.62 -11.03 -6.36
C LYS A 66 -13.20 -9.60 -6.06
N HIS A 67 -12.50 -9.45 -4.96
CA HIS A 67 -11.93 -8.20 -4.49
C HIS A 67 -10.46 -8.42 -4.14
N ILE A 68 -9.59 -7.51 -4.59
CA ILE A 68 -8.17 -7.52 -4.29
C ILE A 68 -7.81 -6.16 -3.68
N ASP A 69 -7.22 -6.19 -2.48
CA ASP A 69 -6.93 -5.01 -1.68
C ASP A 69 -5.45 -4.63 -1.79
N PHE A 70 -5.16 -3.41 -2.27
CA PHE A 70 -3.84 -2.80 -2.38
C PHE A 70 -3.73 -1.53 -1.51
N THR A 71 -4.40 -1.48 -0.38
CA THR A 71 -4.37 -0.31 0.52
C THR A 71 -3.06 -0.12 1.27
N ASN A 72 -2.12 -1.07 1.18
CA ASN A 72 -0.74 -0.97 1.69
C ASN A 72 0.19 -0.13 0.81
N LEU A 73 -0.21 0.19 -0.41
CA LEU A 73 0.60 0.96 -1.34
C LEU A 73 0.49 2.47 -1.06
N THR A 74 1.44 3.24 -1.60
CA THR A 74 1.40 4.71 -1.55
C THR A 74 0.11 5.27 -2.17
N PHE A 75 -0.31 4.69 -3.31
CA PHE A 75 -1.62 4.93 -3.91
C PHE A 75 -2.55 3.80 -3.51
N LYS A 76 -3.43 4.06 -2.56
CA LYS A 76 -4.36 3.07 -2.01
C LYS A 76 -5.52 2.85 -2.96
N TYR A 77 -5.69 1.61 -3.40
CA TYR A 77 -6.80 1.22 -4.26
C TYR A 77 -7.23 -0.22 -4.01
N SER A 78 -8.41 -0.55 -4.49
CA SER A 78 -8.96 -1.91 -4.52
C SER A 78 -9.40 -2.26 -5.94
N GLU A 79 -9.14 -3.48 -6.37
CA GLU A 79 -9.54 -4.00 -7.67
C GLU A 79 -10.66 -5.01 -7.56
N PHE A 80 -11.53 -5.00 -8.56
CA PHE A 80 -12.63 -5.94 -8.74
C PHE A 80 -12.51 -6.60 -10.12
N PRO A 81 -11.62 -7.61 -10.26
CA PRO A 81 -11.27 -8.17 -11.58
C PRO A 81 -12.36 -9.03 -12.22
N GLU A 82 -13.35 -9.47 -11.46
CA GLU A 82 -14.48 -10.28 -11.95
C GLU A 82 -15.78 -9.46 -11.99
N GLY A 83 -15.62 -8.14 -12.11
CA GLY A 83 -16.72 -7.22 -12.23
C GLY A 83 -17.32 -6.77 -10.91
N VAL A 84 -18.20 -5.81 -11.03
CA VAL A 84 -18.91 -5.20 -9.91
C VAL A 84 -20.34 -4.85 -10.30
N LYS A 85 -21.24 -5.01 -9.35
CA LYS A 85 -22.61 -4.53 -9.42
C LYS A 85 -22.84 -3.57 -8.27
N VAL A 86 -23.27 -2.34 -8.57
CA VAL A 86 -23.61 -1.32 -7.56
C VAL A 86 -25.07 -0.94 -7.71
N VAL A 87 -25.81 -1.02 -6.61
CA VAL A 87 -27.19 -0.55 -6.51
C VAL A 87 -27.19 0.69 -5.64
N PHE A 88 -27.61 1.81 -6.18
CA PHE A 88 -27.76 3.08 -5.47
C PHE A 88 -29.22 3.27 -5.05
N TYR A 89 -29.41 3.91 -3.90
CA TYR A 89 -30.71 4.28 -3.34
C TYR A 89 -30.78 5.79 -3.19
N ASP A 90 -31.79 6.42 -3.75
CA ASP A 90 -32.05 7.83 -3.52
C ASP A 90 -32.85 8.08 -2.22
N LYS A 91 -33.15 9.34 -1.95
CA LYS A 91 -33.92 9.73 -0.74
C LYS A 91 -35.34 9.16 -0.69
N GLU A 92 -35.88 8.78 -1.84
CA GLU A 92 -37.22 8.21 -2.01
C GLU A 92 -37.19 6.68 -2.08
N ASN A 93 -36.02 6.06 -1.83
CA ASN A 93 -35.74 4.62 -1.98
C ASN A 93 -35.86 4.12 -3.43
N LYS A 94 -35.81 4.99 -4.42
CA LYS A 94 -35.71 4.60 -5.81
C LYS A 94 -34.32 4.03 -6.08
N GLN A 95 -34.27 2.94 -6.83
CA GLN A 95 -33.02 2.23 -7.12
C GLN A 95 -32.51 2.58 -8.49
N SER A 96 -31.18 2.71 -8.59
CA SER A 96 -30.43 2.76 -9.84
C SER A 96 -29.33 1.71 -9.78
N GLU A 97 -29.13 0.97 -10.85
CA GLU A 97 -28.16 -0.11 -10.92
C GLU A 97 -27.06 0.22 -11.93
N LEU A 98 -25.84 -0.15 -11.58
CA LEU A 98 -24.66 -0.01 -12.43
C LEU A 98 -23.87 -1.32 -12.34
N THR A 99 -23.46 -1.83 -13.51
CA THR A 99 -22.63 -3.04 -13.61
C THR A 99 -21.40 -2.76 -14.47
N SER A 100 -20.34 -3.51 -14.23
CA SER A 100 -19.09 -3.42 -14.99
C SER A 100 -18.33 -4.73 -14.87
N ASP A 101 -17.59 -5.11 -15.93
CA ASP A 101 -16.78 -6.34 -15.95
C ASP A 101 -15.50 -6.22 -15.15
N PHE A 102 -15.02 -5.00 -14.95
CA PHE A 102 -13.83 -4.68 -14.16
C PHE A 102 -14.00 -3.32 -13.47
N ALA A 103 -13.52 -3.19 -12.26
CA ALA A 103 -13.53 -1.91 -11.56
C ALA A 103 -12.27 -1.71 -10.69
N VAL A 104 -11.90 -0.44 -10.50
CA VAL A 104 -10.89 0.00 -9.54
C VAL A 104 -11.47 1.10 -8.67
N LEU A 105 -11.45 0.91 -7.35
CA LEU A 105 -11.83 1.91 -6.36
C LEU A 105 -10.57 2.56 -5.78
N TYR A 106 -10.41 3.85 -5.99
CA TYR A 106 -9.33 4.65 -5.41
C TYR A 106 -9.74 5.18 -4.03
N GLU A 107 -9.13 4.62 -2.97
CA GLU A 107 -9.51 4.91 -1.59
C GLU A 107 -9.31 6.38 -1.18
N SER A 108 -8.29 7.04 -1.69
CA SER A 108 -7.97 8.43 -1.34
C SER A 108 -8.96 9.45 -1.90
N THR A 109 -9.45 9.21 -3.11
CA THR A 109 -10.36 10.13 -3.83
C THR A 109 -11.81 9.68 -3.81
N LYS A 110 -12.07 8.43 -3.39
CA LYS A 110 -13.38 7.77 -3.46
C LYS A 110 -13.96 7.71 -4.90
N ILE A 111 -13.06 7.74 -5.89
CA ILE A 111 -13.42 7.58 -7.29
C ILE A 111 -13.38 6.10 -7.63
N ILE A 112 -14.37 5.64 -8.38
CA ILE A 112 -14.41 4.31 -8.97
C ILE A 112 -14.26 4.44 -10.49
N ASP A 113 -13.29 3.72 -11.06
CA ASP A 113 -13.07 3.56 -12.49
C ASP A 113 -13.69 2.24 -12.94
N LEU A 114 -14.60 2.29 -13.89
CA LEU A 114 -15.37 1.16 -14.37
C LEU A 114 -15.01 0.87 -15.82
N ARG A 115 -14.77 -0.39 -16.15
CA ARG A 115 -14.37 -0.80 -17.50
C ARG A 115 -15.14 -2.03 -17.95
N GLY A 116 -15.50 -2.02 -19.22
CA GLY A 116 -16.32 -3.05 -19.81
C GLY A 116 -17.80 -2.92 -19.46
N ASN A 117 -18.63 -3.57 -20.27
CA ASN A 117 -20.06 -3.80 -20.05
C ASN A 117 -20.52 -4.92 -20.99
#